data_bb05cab2f21b04a29aaa85ec5197366a
#
_entry.id   bb05cab2f21b04a29aaa85ec5197366a
#
_cell.length_a   1.000
_cell.length_b   1.000
_cell.length_c   1.000
_cell.angle_alpha   90.00
_cell.angle_beta   90.00
_cell.angle_gamma   90.00
#
_symmetry.space_group_name_H-M   'P 1'
#
loop_
_entity.id
_entity.type
_entity.pdbx_description
1 polymer ?
#
loop_
_entity_poly.entity_id
_entity_poly.type
_entity_poly.pdbx_seq_one_letter_code
_entity_poly.pdbx_strand_id
1 'polypeptide(L)'
;LRELSIPYAILLDDGKAVWMNDEFEAILGGKPKGEAYISKYIPELNRSIFPKEDQQKVTMEVYYDDKEYQAELRRVSVEGFSDTEQLMELPKEKEYFIAVYLQDVTELNRTIRENEEQRMVAGLVYIDNYDEVIDSVEEVRQSLLMALVDRKINQYIAKVDGIVKKLENDKYFIIIRKSYFKQLEEDKFSLLDDVKSVNIGNGIPATLSIGLGLSSDSYAQSYNYARVAIDLALARGGDQAVIKDCHGVTYYGGKREQTAKNTRVKARVKAEALREFITVKDKIFVMGHKLTDVDAFGAAMGIYRAALALEKRAYIVINEVSASLRPLYELFEQDPAYPDDLFLTSSQAMNMADENSMVVVVDTNRPMMTECEDLLKTTKTIVVLDHHRQSSDNIDNALLSYIEPYASSACEMVSEVLQYIVDGIKIPKIEASSLYAGIMIDTNNFVNSTGVRTFEAAAFLRRSGADITLVRKLFRDDMESYRAKAEIISSAEVYRNKFAIARGVDLHIESPTIIGAQAANELLDISAIKASFVLTEYNGRIYVSARSIDEVNVQIIMERLGGGGHMNASGAQFNHTDMDEAVACLKQVIDEMIEGGDL
;
A
#
# COMPACT_ATOMS: atom_id res chain seq x y z
N LEU A 1 50.23 -25.50 23.81
CA LEU A 1 48.89 -24.94 24.07
C LEU A 1 48.94 -23.67 24.91
N ARG A 2 49.86 -23.54 25.91
CA ARG A 2 49.97 -22.29 26.71
C ARG A 2 50.40 -21.09 25.90
N GLU A 3 51.26 -21.27 24.90
CA GLU A 3 51.80 -20.20 24.04
C GLU A 3 50.93 -19.91 22.79
N LEU A 4 49.75 -20.50 22.69
CA LEU A 4 48.80 -20.15 21.62
C LEU A 4 48.30 -18.72 21.85
N SER A 5 48.39 -17.89 20.82
CA SER A 5 47.89 -16.51 20.80
C SER A 5 46.35 -16.40 20.73
N ILE A 6 45.67 -17.54 20.70
CA ILE A 6 44.18 -17.60 20.70
C ILE A 6 43.76 -17.99 22.11
N PRO A 7 42.88 -17.22 22.76
CA PRO A 7 42.27 -17.55 24.05
C PRO A 7 41.57 -18.90 23.99
N TYR A 8 42.02 -19.84 24.82
CA TYR A 8 41.56 -21.21 24.82
C TYR A 8 41.33 -21.73 26.22
N ALA A 9 40.21 -22.38 26.45
CA ALA A 9 39.88 -23.03 27.72
C ALA A 9 39.29 -24.42 27.51
N ILE A 10 39.51 -25.29 28.50
CA ILE A 10 38.91 -26.62 28.60
C ILE A 10 37.97 -26.62 29.80
N LEU A 11 36.69 -26.93 29.56
CA LEU A 11 35.63 -26.96 30.57
C LEU A 11 35.12 -28.38 30.77
N LEU A 12 34.62 -28.67 31.97
CA LEU A 12 33.76 -29.80 32.22
C LEU A 12 32.34 -29.55 31.69
N ASP A 13 31.52 -30.58 31.67
CA ASP A 13 30.13 -30.59 31.28
C ASP A 13 29.19 -29.69 32.17
N ASP A 14 29.68 -29.29 33.34
CA ASP A 14 29.02 -28.36 34.25
C ASP A 14 29.47 -26.89 34.07
N GLY A 15 30.44 -26.64 33.17
CA GLY A 15 31.00 -25.32 32.89
C GLY A 15 32.18 -24.93 33.79
N LYS A 16 32.69 -25.84 34.63
CA LYS A 16 33.88 -25.62 35.43
C LYS A 16 35.13 -25.69 34.54
N ALA A 17 35.95 -24.68 34.56
CA ALA A 17 37.21 -24.67 33.82
C ALA A 17 38.25 -25.58 34.49
N VAL A 18 38.77 -26.51 33.71
CA VAL A 18 39.85 -27.41 34.11
C VAL A 18 41.18 -26.80 33.74
N TRP A 19 41.25 -26.12 32.62
CA TRP A 19 42.46 -25.52 32.12
C TRP A 19 42.16 -24.31 31.24
N MET A 20 43.06 -23.31 31.30
CA MET A 20 43.04 -22.12 30.44
C MET A 20 44.46 -21.79 30.02
N ASN A 21 44.64 -21.20 28.84
CA ASN A 21 45.94 -20.65 28.47
C ASN A 21 46.10 -19.21 28.99
N ASP A 22 47.32 -18.69 28.90
CA ASP A 22 47.66 -17.36 29.43
C ASP A 22 46.82 -16.24 28.80
N GLU A 23 46.45 -16.35 27.53
CA GLU A 23 45.58 -15.40 26.81
C GLU A 23 44.13 -15.42 27.34
N PHE A 24 43.59 -16.61 27.66
CA PHE A 24 42.25 -16.70 28.24
C PHE A 24 42.22 -16.16 29.68
N GLU A 25 43.28 -16.47 30.47
CA GLU A 25 43.43 -15.91 31.81
C GLU A 25 43.56 -14.38 31.77
N ALA A 26 44.27 -13.83 30.79
CA ALA A 26 44.40 -12.38 30.61
C ALA A 26 43.03 -11.68 30.32
N ILE A 27 42.17 -12.30 29.50
CA ILE A 27 40.82 -11.80 29.27
C ILE A 27 40.03 -11.71 30.58
N LEU A 28 40.12 -12.72 31.44
CA LEU A 28 39.40 -12.75 32.72
C LEU A 28 40.02 -11.86 33.82
N GLY A 29 41.05 -11.08 33.51
CA GLY A 29 41.75 -10.20 34.47
C GLY A 29 42.73 -10.93 35.36
N GLY A 30 43.18 -12.14 34.97
CA GLY A 30 44.15 -12.96 35.65
C GLY A 30 43.62 -14.33 36.05
N LYS A 31 44.50 -15.17 36.59
CA LYS A 31 44.15 -16.54 36.97
C LYS A 31 43.01 -16.56 38.01
N PRO A 32 41.88 -17.23 37.75
CA PRO A 32 40.79 -17.34 38.70
C PRO A 32 41.21 -17.99 40.01
N LYS A 33 40.81 -17.39 41.14
CA LYS A 33 41.09 -17.97 42.48
C LYS A 33 39.99 -18.99 42.84
N GLY A 34 40.38 -20.28 42.95
CA GLY A 34 39.45 -21.36 43.34
C GLY A 34 38.74 -22.00 42.14
N GLU A 35 37.57 -22.58 42.37
CA GLU A 35 36.76 -23.20 41.31
C GLU A 35 36.23 -22.17 40.33
N ALA A 36 36.70 -22.20 39.09
CA ALA A 36 36.35 -21.26 38.05
C ALA A 36 35.23 -21.82 37.17
N TYR A 37 34.00 -21.39 37.39
CA TYR A 37 32.89 -21.60 36.44
C TYR A 37 32.87 -20.47 35.42
N ILE A 38 32.97 -20.81 34.14
CA ILE A 38 33.09 -19.81 33.08
C ILE A 38 31.88 -18.85 33.03
N SER A 39 30.67 -19.34 33.34
CA SER A 39 29.44 -18.56 33.39
C SER A 39 29.40 -17.46 34.47
N LYS A 40 30.34 -17.48 35.43
CA LYS A 40 30.50 -16.38 36.40
C LYS A 40 31.18 -15.15 35.80
N TYR A 41 31.98 -15.34 34.77
CA TYR A 41 32.74 -14.29 34.08
C TYR A 41 32.03 -13.89 32.79
N ILE A 42 31.61 -14.87 31.99
CA ILE A 42 30.89 -14.70 30.72
C ILE A 42 29.57 -15.46 30.86
N PRO A 43 28.46 -14.78 31.28
CA PRO A 43 27.18 -15.42 31.58
C PRO A 43 26.56 -16.18 30.41
N GLU A 44 26.85 -15.73 29.18
CA GLU A 44 26.39 -16.36 27.94
C GLU A 44 26.98 -17.78 27.78
N LEU A 45 28.18 -18.03 28.27
CA LEU A 45 28.83 -19.34 28.22
C LEU A 45 28.36 -20.25 29.37
N ASN A 46 27.09 -20.64 29.32
CA ASN A 46 26.49 -21.52 30.32
C ASN A 46 26.18 -22.91 29.75
N ARG A 47 25.80 -23.85 30.63
CA ARG A 47 25.56 -25.26 30.27
C ARG A 47 24.53 -25.48 29.19
N SER A 48 23.55 -24.57 29.02
CA SER A 48 22.47 -24.75 28.06
C SER A 48 22.93 -24.68 26.61
N ILE A 49 24.05 -23.99 26.35
CA ILE A 49 24.62 -23.78 25.01
C ILE A 49 25.72 -24.79 24.65
N PHE A 50 26.11 -25.64 25.56
CA PHE A 50 27.19 -26.60 25.28
C PHE A 50 26.78 -27.60 24.22
N PRO A 51 27.72 -27.98 23.30
CA PRO A 51 27.41 -28.92 22.22
C PRO A 51 26.88 -30.24 22.76
N LYS A 52 25.72 -30.70 22.24
CA LYS A 52 25.10 -31.98 22.53
C LYS A 52 25.82 -33.10 21.77
N GLU A 53 25.46 -34.38 22.02
CA GLU A 53 26.12 -35.54 21.40
C GLU A 53 26.11 -35.56 19.88
N ASP A 54 25.04 -34.99 19.28
CA ASP A 54 24.84 -34.89 17.84
C ASP A 54 25.50 -33.65 17.22
N GLN A 55 26.03 -32.72 18.02
CA GLN A 55 26.61 -31.46 17.57
C GLN A 55 28.16 -31.46 17.74
N GLN A 56 28.87 -31.27 16.63
CA GLN A 56 30.33 -31.18 16.69
C GLN A 56 30.85 -29.85 17.25
N LYS A 57 30.14 -28.74 16.99
CA LYS A 57 30.48 -27.40 17.45
C LYS A 57 29.29 -26.49 17.61
N VAL A 58 29.42 -25.50 18.48
CA VAL A 58 28.48 -24.36 18.61
C VAL A 58 29.30 -23.08 18.51
N THR A 59 28.85 -22.11 17.74
CA THR A 59 29.48 -20.80 17.61
C THR A 59 28.44 -19.73 18.04
N MET A 60 28.87 -18.76 18.85
CA MET A 60 28.02 -17.67 19.33
C MET A 60 28.85 -16.42 19.62
N GLU A 61 28.18 -15.29 19.66
CA GLU A 61 28.77 -14.03 20.10
C GLU A 61 28.59 -13.88 21.61
N VAL A 62 29.64 -13.39 22.27
CA VAL A 62 29.65 -13.10 23.71
C VAL A 62 30.28 -11.74 23.98
N TYR A 63 29.82 -11.07 25.03
CA TYR A 63 30.29 -9.74 25.41
C TYR A 63 30.99 -9.81 26.76
N TYR A 64 32.22 -9.32 26.82
CA TYR A 64 32.97 -9.27 28.06
C TYR A 64 33.97 -8.12 28.07
N ASP A 65 33.97 -7.32 29.14
CA ASP A 65 34.88 -6.18 29.38
C ASP A 65 34.98 -5.22 28.19
N ASP A 66 33.80 -4.73 27.71
CA ASP A 66 33.61 -3.83 26.56
C ASP A 66 34.16 -4.39 25.22
N LYS A 67 34.39 -5.69 25.15
CA LYS A 67 34.84 -6.39 23.95
C LYS A 67 33.79 -7.41 23.47
N GLU A 68 33.80 -7.60 22.17
CA GLU A 68 32.96 -8.57 21.47
C GLU A 68 33.84 -9.76 21.06
N TYR A 69 33.42 -10.96 21.48
CA TYR A 69 34.14 -12.18 21.12
C TYR A 69 33.22 -13.13 20.37
N GLN A 70 33.74 -13.77 19.34
CA GLN A 70 33.12 -14.95 18.77
C GLN A 70 33.62 -16.17 19.55
N ALA A 71 32.72 -16.79 20.32
CA ALA A 71 33.02 -18.01 21.06
C ALA A 71 32.69 -19.24 20.21
N GLU A 72 33.66 -20.13 20.04
CA GLU A 72 33.44 -21.44 19.44
C GLU A 72 33.63 -22.51 20.52
N LEU A 73 32.59 -23.33 20.74
CA LEU A 73 32.60 -24.43 21.70
C LEU A 73 32.59 -25.74 20.93
N ARG A 74 33.51 -26.62 21.28
CA ARG A 74 33.62 -27.99 20.70
C ARG A 74 33.61 -29.05 21.79
N ARG A 75 32.86 -30.11 21.53
CA ARG A 75 32.93 -31.33 22.34
C ARG A 75 34.16 -32.15 21.91
N VAL A 76 35.04 -32.49 22.84
CA VAL A 76 36.28 -33.23 22.59
C VAL A 76 36.30 -34.49 23.47
N SER A 77 36.43 -35.67 22.85
CA SER A 77 36.48 -36.93 23.59
C SER A 77 37.82 -37.10 24.32
N VAL A 78 37.79 -37.80 25.45
CA VAL A 78 38.99 -38.05 26.28
C VAL A 78 39.98 -38.98 25.56
N GLU A 79 39.55 -39.84 24.64
CA GLU A 79 40.41 -40.75 23.88
C GLU A 79 41.53 -40.04 23.08
N GLY A 80 41.37 -38.77 22.76
CA GLY A 80 42.38 -37.94 22.11
C GLY A 80 43.48 -37.39 23.05
N PHE A 81 43.39 -37.59 24.35
CA PHE A 81 44.29 -37.02 25.35
C PHE A 81 45.16 -38.08 26.07
N SER A 82 45.17 -39.34 25.60
CA SER A 82 45.84 -40.46 26.27
C SER A 82 47.36 -40.32 26.47
N ASP A 83 48.06 -39.42 25.76
CA ASP A 83 49.50 -39.21 25.87
C ASP A 83 49.88 -37.98 26.73
N THR A 84 48.94 -37.29 27.37
CA THR A 84 49.18 -36.02 28.10
C THR A 84 48.98 -36.12 29.61
N GLU A 85 49.05 -37.33 30.20
CA GLU A 85 48.84 -37.59 31.64
C GLU A 85 49.79 -36.82 32.57
N GLN A 86 50.86 -36.18 32.08
CA GLN A 86 51.81 -35.41 32.90
C GLN A 86 51.53 -33.88 32.96
N LEU A 87 50.57 -33.36 32.21
CA LEU A 87 50.38 -31.89 32.06
C LEU A 87 49.09 -31.34 32.63
N MET A 88 48.11 -32.20 32.91
CA MET A 88 46.79 -31.76 33.44
C MET A 88 46.25 -32.78 34.45
N GLU A 89 45.81 -32.33 35.65
CA GLU A 89 45.03 -33.15 36.59
C GLU A 89 43.59 -33.30 36.04
N LEU A 90 43.40 -34.16 35.04
CA LEU A 90 42.09 -34.42 34.47
C LEU A 90 41.30 -35.44 35.31
N PRO A 91 40.03 -35.24 35.62
CA PRO A 91 39.18 -36.22 36.30
C PRO A 91 39.03 -37.48 35.44
N LYS A 92 39.45 -38.63 35.96
CA LYS A 92 39.49 -39.93 35.26
C LYS A 92 38.13 -40.54 34.90
N GLU A 93 37.00 -39.88 35.28
CA GLU A 93 35.64 -40.42 35.13
C GLU A 93 34.80 -39.73 34.03
N LYS A 94 35.38 -38.81 33.26
CA LYS A 94 34.65 -38.06 32.24
C LYS A 94 34.96 -38.54 30.83
N GLU A 95 33.91 -38.72 30.02
CA GLU A 95 34.01 -39.19 28.63
C GLU A 95 34.38 -38.08 27.64
N TYR A 96 34.12 -36.82 27.99
CA TYR A 96 34.40 -35.68 27.13
C TYR A 96 34.63 -34.37 27.90
N PHE A 97 35.20 -33.40 27.19
CA PHE A 97 35.42 -32.02 27.63
C PHE A 97 34.79 -31.05 26.62
N ILE A 98 34.55 -29.81 27.05
CA ILE A 98 34.19 -28.73 26.18
C ILE A 98 35.41 -27.82 25.98
N ALA A 99 35.92 -27.77 24.76
CA ALA A 99 36.94 -26.82 24.36
C ALA A 99 36.27 -25.51 23.95
N VAL A 100 36.73 -24.39 24.49
CA VAL A 100 36.21 -23.04 24.18
C VAL A 100 37.32 -22.21 23.59
N TYR A 101 37.08 -21.62 22.44
CA TYR A 101 37.94 -20.65 21.78
C TYR A 101 37.22 -19.29 21.77
N LEU A 102 37.94 -18.22 22.08
CA LEU A 102 37.44 -16.86 21.96
C LEU A 102 38.26 -16.12 20.90
N GLN A 103 37.58 -15.59 19.92
CA GLN A 103 38.15 -14.71 18.93
C GLN A 103 37.66 -13.30 19.18
N ASP A 104 38.57 -12.36 19.47
CA ASP A 104 38.21 -10.94 19.57
C ASP A 104 37.76 -10.43 18.18
N VAL A 105 36.49 -10.06 18.05
CA VAL A 105 35.89 -9.55 16.84
C VAL A 105 35.45 -8.10 16.99
N THR A 106 35.85 -7.44 18.07
CA THR A 106 35.45 -6.07 18.42
C THR A 106 35.75 -5.09 17.30
N GLU A 107 36.98 -5.09 16.79
CA GLU A 107 37.37 -4.20 15.68
C GLU A 107 36.71 -4.57 14.38
N LEU A 108 36.56 -5.85 14.11
CA LEU A 108 35.86 -6.35 12.93
C LEU A 108 34.41 -5.90 12.93
N ASN A 109 33.68 -6.16 14.01
CA ASN A 109 32.28 -5.77 14.14
C ASN A 109 32.10 -4.25 14.15
N ARG A 110 33.02 -3.51 14.78
CA ARG A 110 33.02 -2.04 14.70
C ARG A 110 33.19 -1.57 13.26
N THR A 111 34.15 -2.13 12.53
CA THR A 111 34.40 -1.75 11.13
C THR A 111 33.21 -2.12 10.23
N ILE A 112 32.57 -3.27 10.47
CA ILE A 112 31.36 -3.67 9.75
C ILE A 112 30.23 -2.67 10.02
N ARG A 113 29.98 -2.30 11.30
CA ARG A 113 28.97 -1.30 11.66
C ARG A 113 29.27 0.07 11.05
N GLU A 114 30.50 0.54 11.15
CA GLU A 114 30.92 1.81 10.54
C GLU A 114 30.75 1.79 9.02
N ASN A 115 31.08 0.69 8.36
CA ASN A 115 30.89 0.52 6.93
C ASN A 115 29.40 0.54 6.54
N GLU A 116 28.55 -0.17 7.31
CA GLU A 116 27.10 -0.17 7.11
C GLU A 116 26.50 1.22 7.31
N GLU A 117 26.92 1.97 8.32
CA GLU A 117 26.45 3.33 8.60
C GLU A 117 26.88 4.33 7.54
N GLN A 118 28.06 4.13 6.93
CA GLN A 118 28.56 5.00 5.87
C GLN A 118 28.01 4.66 4.48
N ARG A 119 27.25 3.59 4.34
CA ARG A 119 26.63 3.25 3.06
C ARG A 119 25.73 4.37 2.56
N MET A 120 25.76 4.56 1.25
CA MET A 120 24.91 5.53 0.56
C MET A 120 23.53 4.93 0.28
N VAL A 121 22.51 5.71 0.57
CA VAL A 121 21.11 5.42 0.28
C VAL A 121 20.68 6.31 -0.90
N ALA A 122 20.15 5.69 -1.94
CA ALA A 122 19.58 6.41 -3.07
C ALA A 122 18.14 6.84 -2.75
N GLY A 123 17.79 8.05 -3.18
CA GLY A 123 16.44 8.57 -3.05
C GLY A 123 16.00 9.39 -4.25
N LEU A 124 14.70 9.45 -4.42
CA LEU A 124 14.01 10.28 -5.42
C LEU A 124 13.04 11.21 -4.70
N VAL A 125 12.97 12.46 -5.15
CA VAL A 125 12.01 13.45 -4.65
C VAL A 125 11.31 14.05 -5.85
N TYR A 126 9.98 13.93 -5.89
CA TYR A 126 9.15 14.46 -6.97
C TYR A 126 8.19 15.50 -6.43
N ILE A 127 7.95 16.56 -7.20
CA ILE A 127 6.87 17.51 -6.94
C ILE A 127 5.62 16.94 -7.59
N ASP A 128 4.65 16.50 -6.78
CA ASP A 128 3.50 15.73 -7.26
C ASP A 128 2.59 16.52 -8.21
N ASN A 129 2.42 17.81 -7.95
CA ASN A 129 1.49 18.69 -8.62
C ASN A 129 2.19 19.89 -9.29
N TYR A 130 3.35 19.64 -9.91
CA TYR A 130 4.21 20.68 -10.49
C TYR A 130 3.46 21.60 -11.46
N ASP A 131 2.83 21.05 -12.50
CA ASP A 131 2.16 21.82 -13.54
C ASP A 131 1.01 22.65 -12.96
N GLU A 132 0.24 22.07 -12.05
CA GLU A 132 -0.89 22.74 -11.39
C GLU A 132 -0.45 23.91 -10.52
N VAL A 133 0.63 23.73 -9.79
CA VAL A 133 1.20 24.79 -8.92
C VAL A 133 1.76 25.92 -9.78
N ILE A 134 2.43 25.59 -10.87
CA ILE A 134 2.97 26.56 -11.84
C ILE A 134 1.82 27.35 -12.51
N ASP A 135 0.79 26.67 -12.98
CA ASP A 135 -0.37 27.31 -13.62
C ASP A 135 -1.20 28.16 -12.65
N SER A 136 -1.10 27.90 -11.35
CA SER A 136 -1.79 28.68 -10.31
C SER A 136 -1.15 30.04 -9.99
N VAL A 137 0.01 30.34 -10.59
CA VAL A 137 0.84 31.52 -10.29
C VAL A 137 1.08 32.34 -11.57
N GLU A 138 1.10 33.65 -11.44
CA GLU A 138 1.49 34.55 -12.54
C GLU A 138 2.90 34.18 -13.07
N GLU A 139 3.07 34.21 -14.39
CA GLU A 139 4.27 33.78 -15.11
C GLU A 139 5.58 34.36 -14.50
N VAL A 140 5.54 35.63 -14.10
CA VAL A 140 6.69 36.30 -13.46
C VAL A 140 7.09 35.67 -12.12
N ARG A 141 6.17 35.02 -11.42
CA ARG A 141 6.40 34.42 -10.09
C ARG A 141 6.70 32.92 -10.14
N GLN A 142 6.46 32.25 -11.26
CA GLN A 142 6.68 30.81 -11.41
C GLN A 142 8.12 30.42 -11.08
N SER A 143 9.09 31.13 -11.63
CA SER A 143 10.51 30.89 -11.35
C SER A 143 10.89 31.11 -9.90
N LEU A 144 10.27 32.10 -9.23
CA LEU A 144 10.50 32.36 -7.82
C LEU A 144 9.96 31.24 -6.93
N LEU A 145 8.75 30.73 -7.25
CA LEU A 145 8.14 29.62 -6.53
C LEU A 145 9.05 28.40 -6.56
N MET A 146 9.52 28.03 -7.76
CA MET A 146 10.41 26.88 -7.92
C MET A 146 11.75 27.06 -7.22
N ALA A 147 12.31 28.27 -7.25
CA ALA A 147 13.55 28.56 -6.53
C ALA A 147 13.38 28.42 -5.00
N LEU A 148 12.22 28.74 -4.45
CA LEU A 148 11.93 28.55 -3.03
C LEU A 148 11.77 27.06 -2.69
N VAL A 149 11.08 26.28 -3.52
CA VAL A 149 10.95 24.81 -3.36
C VAL A 149 12.32 24.15 -3.46
N ASP A 150 13.11 24.48 -4.51
CA ASP A 150 14.49 24.01 -4.69
C ASP A 150 15.34 24.29 -3.44
N ARG A 151 15.23 25.51 -2.92
CA ARG A 151 15.97 25.93 -1.71
C ARG A 151 15.57 25.06 -0.49
N LYS A 152 14.29 24.79 -0.28
CA LYS A 152 13.80 23.95 0.82
C LYS A 152 14.35 22.54 0.73
N ILE A 153 14.27 21.90 -0.46
CA ILE A 153 14.80 20.55 -0.70
C ILE A 153 16.30 20.52 -0.42
N ASN A 154 17.07 21.45 -0.99
CA ASN A 154 18.52 21.50 -0.80
C ASN A 154 18.90 21.75 0.68
N GLN A 155 18.22 22.65 1.37
CA GLN A 155 18.49 22.93 2.79
C GLN A 155 18.17 21.73 3.68
N TYR A 156 17.10 21.00 3.39
CA TYR A 156 16.72 19.81 4.16
C TYR A 156 17.74 18.69 4.00
N ILE A 157 18.11 18.37 2.76
CA ILE A 157 19.08 17.31 2.48
C ILE A 157 20.50 17.68 2.93
N ALA A 158 20.85 18.95 2.92
CA ALA A 158 22.15 19.41 3.47
C ALA A 158 22.27 19.21 4.99
N LYS A 159 21.17 19.18 5.75
CA LYS A 159 21.19 18.88 7.20
C LYS A 159 21.68 17.45 7.51
N VAL A 160 21.52 16.54 6.56
CA VAL A 160 21.93 15.13 6.65
C VAL A 160 23.15 14.82 5.77
N ASP A 161 23.98 15.82 5.48
CA ASP A 161 25.19 15.68 4.66
C ASP A 161 24.93 14.98 3.30
N GLY A 162 23.75 15.23 2.73
CA GLY A 162 23.30 14.58 1.51
C GLY A 162 23.56 15.43 0.27
N ILE A 163 23.49 14.78 -0.89
CA ILE A 163 23.64 15.40 -2.21
C ILE A 163 22.29 15.44 -2.91
N VAL A 164 21.96 16.57 -3.52
CA VAL A 164 20.76 16.75 -4.35
C VAL A 164 21.19 17.02 -5.80
N LYS A 165 20.61 16.30 -6.72
CA LYS A 165 20.74 16.52 -8.16
C LYS A 165 19.36 16.69 -8.78
N LYS A 166 19.07 17.86 -9.33
CA LYS A 166 17.86 18.08 -10.13
C LYS A 166 17.99 17.32 -11.45
N LEU A 167 17.04 16.45 -11.77
CA LEU A 167 16.99 15.67 -13.01
C LEU A 167 16.10 16.34 -14.05
N GLU A 168 14.89 16.73 -13.64
CA GLU A 168 13.87 17.40 -14.44
C GLU A 168 13.32 18.60 -13.65
N ASN A 169 12.36 19.30 -14.18
CA ASN A 169 11.81 20.48 -13.51
C ASN A 169 11.16 20.14 -12.15
N ASP A 170 10.58 18.96 -12.05
CA ASP A 170 9.81 18.45 -10.93
C ASP A 170 10.48 17.27 -10.19
N LYS A 171 11.64 16.77 -10.70
CA LYS A 171 12.26 15.53 -10.19
C LYS A 171 13.69 15.76 -9.72
N TYR A 172 14.00 15.22 -8.56
CA TYR A 172 15.32 15.29 -7.94
C TYR A 172 15.80 13.90 -7.57
N PHE A 173 17.06 13.67 -7.74
CA PHE A 173 17.80 12.54 -7.21
C PHE A 173 18.57 12.99 -5.96
N ILE A 174 18.51 12.20 -4.90
CA ILE A 174 19.22 12.47 -3.66
C ILE A 174 20.07 11.26 -3.25
N ILE A 175 21.17 11.56 -2.60
CA ILE A 175 22.04 10.56 -1.97
C ILE A 175 22.27 11.00 -0.53
N ILE A 176 22.03 10.12 0.43
CA ILE A 176 22.27 10.34 1.84
C ILE A 176 23.04 9.16 2.45
N ARG A 177 23.73 9.37 3.58
CA ARG A 177 24.35 8.27 4.32
C ARG A 177 23.30 7.56 5.18
N LYS A 178 23.42 6.23 5.30
CA LYS A 178 22.54 5.40 6.13
C LYS A 178 22.51 5.84 7.59
N SER A 179 23.65 6.35 8.13
CA SER A 179 23.74 6.88 9.49
C SER A 179 22.75 8.01 9.81
N TYR A 180 22.34 8.79 8.80
CA TYR A 180 21.36 9.88 8.97
C TYR A 180 19.91 9.43 8.81
N PHE A 181 19.70 8.17 8.42
CA PHE A 181 18.38 7.66 8.11
C PHE A 181 17.43 7.74 9.31
N LYS A 182 17.90 7.32 10.48
CA LYS A 182 17.14 7.38 11.74
C LYS A 182 16.70 8.82 12.08
N GLN A 183 17.54 9.81 11.79
CA GLN A 183 17.20 11.22 11.99
C GLN A 183 16.04 11.67 11.09
N LEU A 184 16.00 11.19 9.84
CA LEU A 184 14.89 11.50 8.92
C LEU A 184 13.58 10.83 9.36
N GLU A 185 13.66 9.62 9.91
CA GLU A 185 12.49 8.92 10.46
C GLU A 185 11.95 9.63 11.71
N GLU A 186 12.81 10.01 12.64
CA GLU A 186 12.44 10.77 13.85
C GLU A 186 11.82 12.13 13.49
N ASP A 187 12.34 12.81 12.47
CA ASP A 187 11.82 14.05 11.92
C ASP A 187 10.52 13.84 11.09
N LYS A 188 10.14 12.60 10.82
CA LYS A 188 8.97 12.24 10.01
C LYS A 188 8.91 12.94 8.66
N PHE A 189 10.08 13.18 8.07
CA PHE A 189 10.20 13.85 6.77
C PHE A 189 9.52 15.24 6.75
N SER A 190 9.84 16.11 7.69
CA SER A 190 9.26 17.46 7.82
C SER A 190 9.38 18.32 6.55
N LEU A 191 10.24 17.94 5.59
CA LEU A 191 10.33 18.55 4.27
C LEU A 191 8.98 18.59 3.54
N LEU A 192 8.13 17.59 3.73
CA LEU A 192 6.78 17.54 3.13
C LEU A 192 5.96 18.76 3.54
N ASP A 193 5.92 19.07 4.84
CA ASP A 193 5.19 20.22 5.37
C ASP A 193 5.91 21.56 5.07
N ASP A 194 7.24 21.55 5.09
CA ASP A 194 8.05 22.72 4.75
C ASP A 194 7.78 23.23 3.33
N VAL A 195 7.64 22.33 2.37
CA VAL A 195 7.35 22.69 0.98
C VAL A 195 5.90 23.14 0.81
N LYS A 196 4.94 22.49 1.46
CA LYS A 196 3.54 22.96 1.48
C LYS A 196 3.39 24.38 2.02
N SER A 197 4.24 24.76 2.96
CA SER A 197 4.21 26.11 3.56
C SER A 197 4.67 27.21 2.62
N VAL A 198 5.27 26.88 1.46
CA VAL A 198 5.73 27.88 0.48
C VAL A 198 4.53 28.53 -0.18
N ASN A 199 4.33 29.83 0.09
CA ASN A 199 3.23 30.62 -0.45
C ASN A 199 3.74 31.97 -0.94
N ILE A 200 3.58 32.23 -2.22
CA ILE A 200 3.88 33.53 -2.88
C ILE A 200 2.67 34.06 -3.65
N GLY A 201 1.48 33.61 -3.27
CA GLY A 201 0.23 33.88 -3.96
C GLY A 201 -0.23 32.72 -4.84
N ASN A 202 0.41 31.55 -4.72
CA ASN A 202 -0.06 30.30 -5.35
C ASN A 202 -1.38 29.87 -4.72
N GLY A 203 -2.36 29.62 -5.55
CA GLY A 203 -3.68 29.13 -5.14
C GLY A 203 -3.65 27.68 -4.63
N ILE A 204 -2.61 26.94 -4.99
CA ILE A 204 -2.39 25.50 -4.70
C ILE A 204 -1.05 25.34 -3.98
N PRO A 205 -0.98 24.69 -2.82
CA PRO A 205 0.30 24.37 -2.19
C PRO A 205 1.05 23.31 -3.01
N ALA A 206 2.37 23.43 -3.12
CA ALA A 206 3.20 22.38 -3.69
C ALA A 206 3.27 21.18 -2.74
N THR A 207 3.17 19.97 -3.26
CA THR A 207 3.33 18.72 -2.52
C THR A 207 4.50 17.92 -3.05
N LEU A 208 5.13 17.13 -2.19
CA LEU A 208 6.27 16.29 -2.53
C LEU A 208 5.98 14.82 -2.25
N SER A 209 6.48 13.96 -3.12
CA SER A 209 6.69 12.55 -2.83
C SER A 209 8.19 12.26 -2.70
N ILE A 210 8.56 11.46 -1.69
CA ILE A 210 9.93 11.04 -1.43
C ILE A 210 9.99 9.52 -1.45
N GLY A 211 10.87 8.94 -2.28
CA GLY A 211 11.12 7.51 -2.30
C GLY A 211 12.57 7.22 -1.91
N LEU A 212 12.79 6.43 -0.86
CA LEU A 212 14.12 6.00 -0.43
C LEU A 212 14.28 4.49 -0.59
N GLY A 213 15.44 4.06 -1.07
CA GLY A 213 15.75 2.65 -1.24
C GLY A 213 16.94 2.22 -0.39
N LEU A 214 16.72 1.33 0.59
CA LEU A 214 17.77 0.74 1.40
C LEU A 214 18.11 -0.66 0.90
N SER A 215 19.32 -0.85 0.41
CA SER A 215 19.82 -2.17 0.02
C SER A 215 21.23 -2.38 0.53
N SER A 216 21.50 -3.60 1.02
CA SER A 216 22.83 -4.06 1.38
C SER A 216 23.59 -4.68 0.19
N ASP A 217 22.90 -5.00 -0.91
CA ASP A 217 23.48 -5.76 -2.02
C ASP A 217 24.28 -4.85 -2.97
N SER A 218 23.66 -3.78 -3.47
CA SER A 218 24.30 -2.85 -4.38
C SER A 218 23.62 -1.48 -4.41
N TYR A 219 24.36 -0.46 -4.89
CA TYR A 219 23.77 0.87 -5.12
C TYR A 219 22.74 0.87 -6.25
N ALA A 220 22.87 -0.01 -7.24
CA ALA A 220 21.88 -0.18 -8.30
C ALA A 220 20.56 -0.71 -7.70
N GLN A 221 20.64 -1.66 -6.79
CA GLN A 221 19.45 -2.17 -6.08
C GLN A 221 18.83 -1.12 -5.16
N SER A 222 19.64 -0.31 -4.46
CA SER A 222 19.16 0.82 -3.67
C SER A 222 18.38 1.81 -4.55
N TYR A 223 18.89 2.13 -5.74
CA TYR A 223 18.17 2.97 -6.70
C TYR A 223 16.88 2.34 -7.22
N ASN A 224 16.87 1.03 -7.52
CA ASN A 224 15.66 0.33 -7.91
C ASN A 224 14.60 0.34 -6.81
N TYR A 225 15.02 0.17 -5.56
CA TYR A 225 14.11 0.30 -4.41
C TYR A 225 13.57 1.72 -4.26
N ALA A 226 14.40 2.76 -4.48
CA ALA A 226 13.94 4.14 -4.47
C ALA A 226 12.90 4.41 -5.57
N ARG A 227 13.06 3.82 -6.77
CA ARG A 227 12.06 3.90 -7.85
C ARG A 227 10.73 3.25 -7.44
N VAL A 228 10.77 2.04 -6.91
CA VAL A 228 9.55 1.38 -6.41
C VAL A 228 8.91 2.20 -5.28
N ALA A 229 9.71 2.75 -4.38
CA ALA A 229 9.22 3.57 -3.27
C ALA A 229 8.53 4.86 -3.76
N ILE A 230 9.11 5.57 -4.75
CA ILE A 230 8.49 6.78 -5.29
C ILE A 230 7.20 6.46 -6.06
N ASP A 231 7.19 5.36 -6.83
CA ASP A 231 6.00 4.90 -7.53
C ASP A 231 4.87 4.55 -6.55
N LEU A 232 5.21 3.91 -5.42
CA LEU A 232 4.26 3.65 -4.34
C LEU A 232 3.75 4.93 -3.66
N ALA A 233 4.62 5.94 -3.47
CA ALA A 233 4.22 7.23 -2.92
C ALA A 233 3.21 7.92 -3.86
N LEU A 234 3.51 7.99 -5.15
CA LEU A 234 2.65 8.59 -6.17
C LEU A 234 1.34 7.80 -6.33
N ALA A 235 1.43 6.45 -6.34
CA ALA A 235 0.25 5.59 -6.42
C ALA A 235 -0.69 5.74 -5.22
N ARG A 236 -0.22 6.26 -4.08
CA ARG A 236 -1.04 6.55 -2.89
C ARG A 236 -1.52 8.00 -2.82
N GLY A 237 -1.35 8.75 -3.91
CA GLY A 237 -1.80 10.13 -4.03
C GLY A 237 -0.75 11.17 -3.68
N GLY A 238 0.52 10.80 -3.57
CA GLY A 238 1.61 11.71 -3.27
C GLY A 238 1.63 12.20 -1.83
N ASP A 239 2.37 13.30 -1.60
CA ASP A 239 2.46 13.98 -0.31
C ASP A 239 2.94 13.10 0.84
N GLN A 240 3.89 12.22 0.55
CA GLN A 240 4.40 11.26 1.53
C GLN A 240 5.84 10.84 1.22
N ALA A 241 6.52 10.33 2.24
CA ALA A 241 7.78 9.64 2.08
C ALA A 241 7.57 8.13 2.21
N VAL A 242 8.16 7.38 1.30
CA VAL A 242 8.11 5.92 1.28
C VAL A 242 9.53 5.39 1.29
N ILE A 243 9.76 4.41 2.12
CA ILE A 243 11.02 3.73 2.28
C ILE A 243 10.82 2.27 1.89
N LYS A 244 11.69 1.75 1.02
CA LYS A 244 11.71 0.35 0.67
C LYS A 244 13.05 -0.27 1.00
N ASP A 245 13.01 -1.38 1.71
CA ASP A 245 14.14 -2.25 1.97
C ASP A 245 13.87 -3.71 1.52
N CYS A 246 14.73 -4.65 1.91
CA CYS A 246 14.54 -6.07 1.62
C CYS A 246 13.46 -6.73 2.48
N HIS A 247 13.02 -6.09 3.57
CA HIS A 247 12.03 -6.61 4.50
C HIS A 247 10.62 -6.10 4.19
N GLY A 248 10.50 -4.91 3.57
CA GLY A 248 9.19 -4.37 3.26
C GLY A 248 9.20 -2.91 2.82
N VAL A 249 8.09 -2.24 3.11
CA VAL A 249 7.85 -0.84 2.75
C VAL A 249 7.29 -0.09 3.96
N THR A 250 7.89 1.04 4.30
CA THR A 250 7.43 1.93 5.38
C THR A 250 6.97 3.26 4.82
N TYR A 251 5.92 3.85 5.41
CA TYR A 251 5.28 5.07 4.92
C TYR A 251 5.30 6.18 5.98
N TYR A 252 5.59 7.42 5.57
CA TYR A 252 5.57 8.62 6.40
C TYR A 252 4.79 9.74 5.70
N GLY A 253 3.95 10.47 6.43
CA GLY A 253 3.10 11.52 5.87
C GLY A 253 1.80 10.98 5.28
N GLY A 254 1.21 11.68 4.32
CA GLY A 254 -0.05 11.29 3.68
C GLY A 254 -1.30 11.56 4.53
N LYS A 255 -1.22 12.44 5.55
CA LYS A 255 -2.41 12.93 6.27
C LYS A 255 -3.17 13.90 5.36
N ARG A 256 -4.37 13.50 4.95
CA ARG A 256 -5.26 14.30 4.11
C ARG A 256 -5.73 15.54 4.85
N GLU A 257 -5.29 16.73 4.42
CA GLU A 257 -6.14 17.92 4.45
C GLU A 257 -6.59 18.21 3.02
N GLN A 258 -7.84 17.92 2.73
CA GLN A 258 -8.46 18.24 1.44
C GLN A 258 -8.54 19.75 1.29
N THR A 259 -7.77 20.32 0.40
CA THR A 259 -7.94 21.70 -0.06
C THR A 259 -9.07 21.75 -1.09
N ALA A 260 -10.31 21.81 -0.62
CA ALA A 260 -11.53 21.85 -1.42
C ALA A 260 -11.64 23.04 -2.43
N LYS A 261 -10.70 23.99 -2.38
CA LYS A 261 -10.77 25.21 -3.22
C LYS A 261 -10.30 25.01 -4.67
N ASN A 262 -9.45 24.04 -4.95
CA ASN A 262 -8.81 23.92 -6.28
C ASN A 262 -9.54 23.00 -7.25
N THR A 263 -10.37 22.10 -6.75
CA THR A 263 -11.03 21.08 -7.56
C THR A 263 -12.05 21.63 -8.54
N ARG A 264 -12.76 22.72 -8.19
CA ARG A 264 -13.72 23.36 -9.11
C ARG A 264 -13.04 23.97 -10.32
N VAL A 265 -11.85 24.54 -10.16
CA VAL A 265 -11.07 25.11 -11.29
C VAL A 265 -10.61 23.98 -12.21
N LYS A 266 -10.10 22.89 -11.63
CA LYS A 266 -9.73 21.68 -12.40
C LYS A 266 -10.92 21.11 -13.16
N ALA A 267 -12.05 20.87 -12.47
CA ALA A 267 -13.26 20.34 -13.10
C ALA A 267 -13.72 21.22 -14.26
N ARG A 268 -13.65 22.55 -14.11
CA ARG A 268 -13.99 23.49 -15.17
C ARG A 268 -13.06 23.37 -16.38
N VAL A 269 -11.75 23.38 -16.17
CA VAL A 269 -10.74 23.26 -17.26
C VAL A 269 -10.90 21.92 -17.96
N LYS A 270 -11.07 20.81 -17.21
CA LYS A 270 -11.29 19.48 -17.79
C LYS A 270 -12.63 19.40 -18.56
N ALA A 271 -13.68 20.07 -18.06
CA ALA A 271 -14.97 20.16 -18.77
C ALA A 271 -14.84 20.93 -20.09
N GLU A 272 -14.11 22.04 -20.11
CA GLU A 272 -13.85 22.81 -21.33
C GLU A 272 -13.08 21.98 -22.35
N ALA A 273 -12.01 21.29 -21.96
CA ALA A 273 -11.25 20.39 -22.84
C ALA A 273 -12.11 19.23 -23.37
N LEU A 274 -12.88 18.57 -22.48
CA LEU A 274 -13.80 17.49 -22.86
C LEU A 274 -14.84 17.99 -23.87
N ARG A 275 -15.43 19.18 -23.67
CA ARG A 275 -16.36 19.80 -24.59
C ARG A 275 -15.76 20.01 -25.98
N GLU A 276 -14.53 20.51 -26.05
CA GLU A 276 -13.84 20.69 -27.32
C GLU A 276 -13.68 19.36 -28.06
N PHE A 277 -13.21 18.31 -27.37
CA PHE A 277 -13.05 16.99 -27.97
C PHE A 277 -14.38 16.39 -28.44
N ILE A 278 -15.43 16.45 -27.63
CA ILE A 278 -16.76 15.96 -28.00
C ILE A 278 -17.29 16.72 -29.23
N THR A 279 -17.10 18.04 -29.28
CA THR A 279 -17.67 18.89 -30.38
C THR A 279 -17.05 18.55 -31.73
N VAL A 280 -15.79 18.16 -31.80
CA VAL A 280 -15.07 17.83 -33.05
C VAL A 280 -15.37 16.42 -33.57
N LYS A 281 -15.91 15.53 -32.72
CA LYS A 281 -16.12 14.12 -33.06
C LYS A 281 -17.58 13.82 -33.39
N ASP A 282 -17.80 12.78 -34.20
CA ASP A 282 -19.17 12.39 -34.64
C ASP A 282 -19.80 11.36 -33.72
N LYS A 283 -18.98 10.44 -33.15
CA LYS A 283 -19.42 9.34 -32.30
C LYS A 283 -18.55 9.26 -31.05
N ILE A 284 -19.22 9.11 -29.93
CA ILE A 284 -18.57 8.97 -28.62
C ILE A 284 -18.88 7.57 -28.07
N PHE A 285 -17.87 6.76 -27.80
CA PHE A 285 -17.99 5.49 -27.12
C PHE A 285 -17.51 5.64 -25.68
N VAL A 286 -18.39 5.31 -24.74
CA VAL A 286 -18.07 5.38 -23.32
C VAL A 286 -17.98 3.96 -22.77
N MET A 287 -16.93 3.65 -22.03
CA MET A 287 -16.76 2.34 -21.40
C MET A 287 -16.16 2.47 -20.00
N GLY A 288 -16.57 1.61 -19.10
CA GLY A 288 -15.99 1.44 -17.79
C GLY A 288 -15.01 0.26 -17.74
N HIS A 289 -14.80 -0.27 -16.54
CA HIS A 289 -14.05 -1.49 -16.32
C HIS A 289 -14.88 -2.74 -16.66
N LYS A 290 -14.22 -3.87 -16.93
CA LYS A 290 -14.85 -5.20 -17.07
C LYS A 290 -15.70 -5.49 -15.85
N LEU A 291 -16.87 -6.11 -16.07
CA LEU A 291 -17.88 -6.27 -15.03
C LEU A 291 -18.30 -4.92 -14.43
N THR A 292 -18.69 -4.02 -15.34
CA THR A 292 -19.16 -2.67 -15.03
C THR A 292 -20.05 -2.65 -13.78
N ASP A 293 -19.69 -1.82 -12.81
CA ASP A 293 -20.45 -1.62 -11.59
C ASP A 293 -21.36 -0.37 -11.67
N VAL A 294 -21.94 0.04 -10.55
CA VAL A 294 -22.88 1.15 -10.49
C VAL A 294 -22.19 2.50 -10.69
N ASP A 295 -20.93 2.66 -10.24
CA ASP A 295 -20.20 3.92 -10.41
C ASP A 295 -19.74 4.10 -11.85
N ALA A 296 -19.08 3.09 -12.43
CA ALA A 296 -18.70 3.09 -13.85
C ALA A 296 -19.91 3.33 -14.77
N PHE A 297 -21.05 2.67 -14.49
CA PHE A 297 -22.29 2.84 -15.26
C PHE A 297 -22.86 4.25 -15.13
N GLY A 298 -22.99 4.77 -13.91
CA GLY A 298 -23.50 6.11 -13.66
C GLY A 298 -22.63 7.18 -14.30
N ALA A 299 -21.30 7.05 -14.20
CA ALA A 299 -20.34 7.93 -14.84
C ALA A 299 -20.47 7.89 -16.37
N ALA A 300 -20.63 6.69 -16.98
CA ALA A 300 -20.86 6.53 -18.41
C ALA A 300 -22.16 7.22 -18.86
N MET A 301 -23.24 7.08 -18.10
CA MET A 301 -24.49 7.79 -18.36
C MET A 301 -24.35 9.32 -18.28
N GLY A 302 -23.52 9.81 -17.36
CA GLY A 302 -23.20 11.24 -17.27
C GLY A 302 -22.44 11.75 -18.51
N ILE A 303 -21.48 11.00 -19.02
CA ILE A 303 -20.77 11.35 -20.27
C ILE A 303 -21.71 11.25 -21.49
N TYR A 304 -22.56 10.23 -21.52
CA TYR A 304 -23.62 10.13 -22.53
C TYR A 304 -24.48 11.40 -22.54
N ARG A 305 -24.91 11.92 -21.39
CA ARG A 305 -25.63 13.18 -21.26
C ARG A 305 -24.83 14.37 -21.76
N ALA A 306 -23.55 14.45 -21.44
CA ALA A 306 -22.67 15.50 -21.93
C ALA A 306 -22.62 15.54 -23.47
N ALA A 307 -22.48 14.37 -24.09
CA ALA A 307 -22.47 14.25 -25.55
C ALA A 307 -23.78 14.66 -26.18
N LEU A 308 -24.93 14.21 -25.65
CA LEU A 308 -26.26 14.61 -26.14
C LEU A 308 -26.53 16.11 -25.97
N ALA A 309 -26.04 16.72 -24.88
CA ALA A 309 -26.18 18.17 -24.66
C ALA A 309 -25.35 18.98 -25.69
N LEU A 310 -24.37 18.38 -26.32
CA LEU A 310 -23.56 18.92 -27.41
C LEU A 310 -24.02 18.43 -28.80
N GLU A 311 -25.24 17.86 -28.89
CA GLU A 311 -25.84 17.32 -30.12
C GLU A 311 -25.03 16.23 -30.80
N LYS A 312 -24.28 15.41 -30.02
CA LYS A 312 -23.47 14.30 -30.50
C LYS A 312 -24.10 12.95 -30.16
N ARG A 313 -23.82 11.95 -31.01
CA ARG A 313 -24.21 10.57 -30.74
C ARG A 313 -23.24 9.92 -29.77
N ALA A 314 -23.75 9.26 -28.76
CA ALA A 314 -22.93 8.53 -27.79
C ALA A 314 -23.50 7.13 -27.54
N TYR A 315 -22.62 6.21 -27.22
CA TYR A 315 -22.92 4.82 -26.98
C TYR A 315 -22.15 4.36 -25.75
N ILE A 316 -22.72 3.43 -25.01
CA ILE A 316 -22.08 2.84 -23.81
C ILE A 316 -21.73 1.38 -24.12
N VAL A 317 -20.47 1.02 -23.91
CA VAL A 317 -19.98 -0.33 -24.19
C VAL A 317 -20.07 -1.17 -22.93
N ILE A 318 -20.90 -2.21 -22.94
CA ILE A 318 -21.10 -3.16 -21.84
C ILE A 318 -21.26 -4.56 -22.45
N ASN A 319 -20.46 -5.53 -22.02
CA ASN A 319 -20.55 -6.90 -22.47
C ASN A 319 -21.43 -7.77 -21.56
N GLU A 320 -21.33 -7.60 -20.27
CA GLU A 320 -22.07 -8.36 -19.27
C GLU A 320 -22.64 -7.42 -18.20
N VAL A 321 -23.89 -7.65 -17.84
CA VAL A 321 -24.58 -6.89 -16.79
C VAL A 321 -24.56 -7.71 -15.51
N SER A 322 -23.80 -7.24 -14.51
CA SER A 322 -23.71 -7.89 -13.21
C SER A 322 -25.06 -7.86 -12.46
N ALA A 323 -25.25 -8.79 -11.51
CA ALA A 323 -26.47 -8.81 -10.70
C ALA A 323 -26.69 -7.51 -9.91
N SER A 324 -25.62 -6.87 -9.46
CA SER A 324 -25.66 -5.59 -8.74
C SER A 324 -26.05 -4.41 -9.65
N LEU A 325 -25.67 -4.42 -10.91
CA LEU A 325 -25.99 -3.38 -11.88
C LEU A 325 -27.36 -3.55 -12.51
N ARG A 326 -27.84 -4.80 -12.66
CA ARG A 326 -29.06 -5.14 -13.39
C ARG A 326 -30.28 -4.29 -13.05
N PRO A 327 -30.62 -4.02 -11.77
CA PRO A 327 -31.80 -3.22 -11.44
C PRO A 327 -31.74 -1.79 -12.02
N LEU A 328 -30.53 -1.23 -12.09
CA LEU A 328 -30.33 0.12 -12.65
C LEU A 328 -30.32 0.09 -14.18
N TYR A 329 -29.66 -0.90 -14.78
CA TYR A 329 -29.59 -1.10 -16.23
C TYR A 329 -30.99 -1.25 -16.87
N GLU A 330 -31.85 -2.09 -16.30
CA GLU A 330 -33.20 -2.35 -16.78
C GLU A 330 -34.08 -1.10 -16.81
N LEU A 331 -33.84 -0.10 -15.97
CA LEU A 331 -34.58 1.16 -16.04
C LEU A 331 -34.32 1.92 -17.34
N PHE A 332 -33.13 1.81 -17.90
CA PHE A 332 -32.80 2.45 -19.19
C PHE A 332 -33.23 1.60 -20.38
N GLU A 333 -33.09 0.28 -20.28
CA GLU A 333 -33.46 -0.65 -21.32
C GLU A 333 -34.98 -0.64 -21.59
N GLN A 334 -35.78 -0.45 -20.54
CA GLN A 334 -37.25 -0.43 -20.63
C GLN A 334 -37.83 0.96 -20.90
N ASP A 335 -37.04 2.04 -20.84
CA ASP A 335 -37.53 3.40 -21.06
C ASP A 335 -37.45 3.78 -22.56
N PRO A 336 -38.57 3.96 -23.25
CA PRO A 336 -38.60 4.33 -24.68
C PRO A 336 -37.97 5.69 -25.01
N ALA A 337 -37.57 6.48 -24.01
CA ALA A 337 -36.84 7.72 -24.21
C ALA A 337 -35.38 7.49 -24.65
N TYR A 338 -34.88 6.28 -24.47
CA TYR A 338 -33.53 5.89 -24.87
C TYR A 338 -33.55 5.02 -26.12
N PRO A 339 -32.59 5.18 -27.05
CA PRO A 339 -32.52 4.37 -28.25
C PRO A 339 -32.09 2.93 -27.96
N ASP A 340 -32.57 2.00 -28.77
CA ASP A 340 -32.24 0.56 -28.64
C ASP A 340 -30.74 0.28 -28.79
N ASP A 341 -29.99 1.17 -29.45
CA ASP A 341 -28.55 1.08 -29.67
C ASP A 341 -27.71 1.87 -28.64
N LEU A 342 -28.31 2.29 -27.53
CA LEU A 342 -27.57 2.96 -26.42
C LEU A 342 -26.45 2.07 -25.88
N PHE A 343 -26.75 0.81 -25.62
CA PHE A 343 -25.83 -0.16 -25.09
C PHE A 343 -25.30 -1.05 -26.21
N LEU A 344 -23.97 -1.13 -26.33
CA LEU A 344 -23.28 -1.93 -27.35
C LEU A 344 -22.37 -2.97 -26.69
N THR A 345 -22.26 -4.12 -27.31
CA THR A 345 -21.17 -5.04 -27.02
C THR A 345 -19.86 -4.53 -27.62
N SER A 346 -18.72 -5.06 -27.14
CA SER A 346 -17.39 -4.75 -27.71
C SER A 346 -17.35 -4.98 -29.23
N SER A 347 -17.94 -6.07 -29.72
CA SER A 347 -18.00 -6.38 -31.16
C SER A 347 -18.80 -5.35 -31.95
N GLN A 348 -19.93 -4.89 -31.43
CA GLN A 348 -20.73 -3.85 -32.07
C GLN A 348 -20.00 -2.50 -32.08
N ALA A 349 -19.39 -2.11 -30.95
CA ALA A 349 -18.62 -0.88 -30.84
C ALA A 349 -17.43 -0.86 -31.82
N MET A 350 -16.67 -1.96 -31.89
CA MET A 350 -15.55 -2.10 -32.83
C MET A 350 -15.98 -1.98 -34.31
N ASN A 351 -17.15 -2.50 -34.67
CA ASN A 351 -17.66 -2.39 -36.04
C ASN A 351 -18.14 -0.95 -36.38
N MET A 352 -18.50 -0.15 -35.38
CA MET A 352 -19.02 1.21 -35.57
C MET A 352 -17.95 2.29 -35.39
N ALA A 353 -16.86 1.97 -34.68
CA ALA A 353 -15.79 2.94 -34.39
C ALA A 353 -14.90 3.18 -35.62
N ASP A 354 -14.45 4.41 -35.77
CA ASP A 354 -13.56 4.88 -36.81
C ASP A 354 -12.58 5.96 -36.29
N GLU A 355 -11.72 6.51 -37.13
CA GLU A 355 -10.75 7.55 -36.74
C GLU A 355 -11.43 8.86 -36.28
N ASN A 356 -12.68 9.09 -36.69
CA ASN A 356 -13.47 10.26 -36.27
C ASN A 356 -14.27 10.01 -34.98
N SER A 357 -14.11 8.86 -34.38
CA SER A 357 -14.71 8.50 -33.09
C SER A 357 -13.87 8.99 -31.92
N MET A 358 -14.49 9.10 -30.75
CA MET A 358 -13.85 9.37 -29.48
C MET A 358 -14.17 8.22 -28.50
N VAL A 359 -13.18 7.83 -27.70
CA VAL A 359 -13.37 6.87 -26.61
C VAL A 359 -13.21 7.60 -25.29
N VAL A 360 -14.19 7.46 -24.41
CA VAL A 360 -14.15 7.95 -23.04
C VAL A 360 -14.14 6.74 -22.11
N VAL A 361 -13.07 6.60 -21.33
CA VAL A 361 -12.94 5.59 -20.30
C VAL A 361 -13.29 6.20 -18.96
N VAL A 362 -14.18 5.58 -18.23
CA VAL A 362 -14.60 6.01 -16.89
C VAL A 362 -14.31 4.93 -15.87
N ASP A 363 -13.95 5.34 -14.66
CA ASP A 363 -13.76 4.47 -13.50
C ASP A 363 -12.69 3.37 -13.65
N THR A 364 -11.79 3.57 -14.58
CA THR A 364 -10.56 2.78 -14.70
C THR A 364 -9.53 3.53 -15.54
N ASN A 365 -8.25 3.35 -15.22
CA ASN A 365 -7.13 3.89 -16.02
C ASN A 365 -6.26 2.79 -16.65
N ARG A 366 -6.65 1.50 -16.50
CA ARG A 366 -5.86 0.34 -16.98
C ARG A 366 -6.47 -0.23 -18.26
N PRO A 367 -5.69 -0.34 -19.37
CA PRO A 367 -6.18 -0.87 -20.63
C PRO A 367 -6.82 -2.25 -20.51
N MET A 368 -6.15 -3.17 -19.83
CA MET A 368 -6.62 -4.56 -19.66
C MET A 368 -7.91 -4.69 -18.84
N MET A 369 -8.22 -3.69 -18.02
CA MET A 369 -9.44 -3.68 -17.20
C MET A 369 -10.64 -3.07 -17.92
N THR A 370 -10.46 -2.36 -19.04
CA THR A 370 -11.58 -1.76 -19.79
C THR A 370 -12.46 -2.82 -20.43
N GLU A 371 -13.74 -2.49 -20.63
CA GLU A 371 -14.72 -3.36 -21.31
C GLU A 371 -14.26 -3.80 -22.71
N CYS A 372 -13.53 -2.94 -23.42
CA CYS A 372 -13.00 -3.22 -24.76
C CYS A 372 -11.63 -2.59 -24.95
N GLU A 373 -10.55 -3.31 -24.63
CA GLU A 373 -9.18 -2.84 -24.79
C GLU A 373 -8.84 -2.47 -26.26
N ASP A 374 -9.34 -3.26 -27.23
CA ASP A 374 -9.05 -3.00 -28.64
C ASP A 374 -9.67 -1.70 -29.16
N LEU A 375 -10.74 -1.21 -28.56
CA LEU A 375 -11.35 0.08 -28.90
C LEU A 375 -10.37 1.25 -28.67
N LEU A 376 -9.45 1.15 -27.71
CA LEU A 376 -8.39 2.12 -27.46
C LEU A 376 -7.39 2.25 -28.61
N LYS A 377 -7.35 1.27 -29.51
CA LYS A 377 -6.45 1.25 -30.67
C LYS A 377 -7.10 1.82 -31.95
N THR A 378 -8.42 2.03 -31.95
CA THR A 378 -9.19 2.47 -33.12
C THR A 378 -9.17 3.97 -33.34
N THR A 379 -8.98 4.77 -32.33
CA THR A 379 -8.95 6.23 -32.37
C THR A 379 -7.78 6.80 -31.59
N LYS A 380 -7.37 8.01 -31.97
CA LYS A 380 -6.37 8.79 -31.25
C LYS A 380 -6.97 9.70 -30.18
N THR A 381 -8.31 9.83 -30.15
CA THR A 381 -9.00 10.72 -29.21
C THR A 381 -9.55 9.89 -28.05
N ILE A 382 -8.70 9.68 -27.06
CA ILE A 382 -9.02 8.95 -25.85
C ILE A 382 -9.03 9.91 -24.67
N VAL A 383 -10.06 9.81 -23.83
CA VAL A 383 -10.21 10.55 -22.57
C VAL A 383 -10.38 9.55 -21.44
N VAL A 384 -9.73 9.79 -20.32
CA VAL A 384 -9.82 8.96 -19.11
C VAL A 384 -10.29 9.84 -17.95
N LEU A 385 -11.39 9.43 -17.28
CA LEU A 385 -11.87 10.02 -16.03
C LEU A 385 -11.94 8.92 -14.97
N ASP A 386 -11.07 8.98 -13.97
CA ASP A 386 -10.94 7.90 -13.00
C ASP A 386 -10.54 8.43 -11.62
N HIS A 387 -11.07 7.79 -10.58
CA HIS A 387 -10.71 8.10 -9.20
C HIS A 387 -9.76 7.05 -8.58
N HIS A 388 -9.42 6.01 -9.32
CA HIS A 388 -8.44 5.03 -8.90
C HIS A 388 -7.02 5.56 -9.04
N ARG A 389 -6.10 5.00 -8.25
CA ARG A 389 -4.69 5.34 -8.33
C ARG A 389 -4.07 4.84 -9.62
N GLN A 390 -3.20 5.65 -10.20
CA GLN A 390 -2.41 5.22 -11.36
C GLN A 390 -1.47 4.07 -10.97
N SER A 391 -1.37 3.10 -11.87
CA SER A 391 -0.38 2.02 -11.82
C SER A 391 0.63 2.19 -12.95
N SER A 392 1.66 1.35 -12.99
CA SER A 392 2.61 1.30 -14.12
C SER A 392 1.99 0.86 -15.45
N ASP A 393 0.78 0.28 -15.41
CA ASP A 393 0.02 -0.17 -16.58
C ASP A 393 -1.21 0.72 -16.74
N ASN A 394 -1.00 1.91 -17.25
CA ASN A 394 -2.05 2.92 -17.49
C ASN A 394 -2.25 3.17 -18.98
N ILE A 395 -3.34 3.89 -19.33
CA ILE A 395 -3.64 4.30 -20.70
C ILE A 395 -2.77 5.52 -21.05
N ASP A 396 -1.57 5.29 -21.57
CA ASP A 396 -0.56 6.33 -21.83
C ASP A 396 -0.88 7.21 -23.03
N ASN A 397 -1.74 6.76 -23.95
CA ASN A 397 -2.11 7.48 -25.17
C ASN A 397 -3.36 8.35 -25.03
N ALA A 398 -3.83 8.61 -23.83
CA ALA A 398 -4.97 9.48 -23.58
C ALA A 398 -4.62 10.96 -23.87
N LEU A 399 -5.44 11.63 -24.68
CA LEU A 399 -5.32 13.08 -24.92
C LEU A 399 -5.73 13.91 -23.71
N LEU A 400 -6.67 13.39 -22.92
CA LEU A 400 -7.07 13.99 -21.66
C LEU A 400 -7.14 12.89 -20.60
N SER A 401 -6.31 13.03 -19.58
CA SER A 401 -6.35 12.21 -18.39
C SER A 401 -6.78 13.06 -17.20
N TYR A 402 -7.89 12.70 -16.58
CA TYR A 402 -8.40 13.33 -15.37
C TYR A 402 -8.53 12.26 -14.29
N ILE A 403 -7.46 12.12 -13.54
CA ILE A 403 -7.34 11.10 -12.49
C ILE A 403 -7.27 11.83 -11.14
N GLU A 404 -8.24 11.56 -10.27
CA GLU A 404 -8.40 12.22 -8.96
C GLU A 404 -8.60 11.19 -7.84
N PRO A 405 -7.52 10.60 -7.29
CA PRO A 405 -7.62 9.58 -6.25
C PRO A 405 -8.30 10.05 -4.94
N TYR A 406 -8.59 11.32 -4.85
CA TYR A 406 -9.31 11.93 -3.72
C TYR A 406 -10.80 12.14 -3.97
N ALA A 407 -11.27 11.93 -5.19
CA ALA A 407 -12.69 11.89 -5.47
C ALA A 407 -13.30 10.62 -4.86
N SER A 408 -14.53 10.70 -4.40
CA SER A 408 -15.21 9.56 -3.79
C SER A 408 -15.62 8.51 -4.82
N SER A 409 -15.81 8.92 -6.07
CA SER A 409 -16.29 8.09 -7.16
C SER A 409 -16.08 8.79 -8.52
N ALA A 410 -16.10 8.03 -9.60
CA ALA A 410 -16.12 8.57 -10.96
C ALA A 410 -17.41 9.37 -11.23
N CYS A 411 -18.54 8.97 -10.63
CA CYS A 411 -19.80 9.72 -10.68
C CYS A 411 -19.70 11.11 -10.03
N GLU A 412 -18.94 11.27 -8.94
CA GLU A 412 -18.64 12.59 -8.35
C GLU A 412 -17.95 13.47 -9.39
N MET A 413 -16.87 12.98 -9.99
CA MET A 413 -16.07 13.72 -10.97
C MET A 413 -16.87 14.10 -12.20
N VAL A 414 -17.65 13.17 -12.76
CA VAL A 414 -18.52 13.43 -13.91
C VAL A 414 -19.61 14.43 -13.55
N SER A 415 -20.18 14.36 -12.34
CA SER A 415 -21.19 15.34 -11.87
C SER A 415 -20.62 16.76 -11.78
N GLU A 416 -19.35 16.90 -11.39
CA GLU A 416 -18.66 18.19 -11.40
C GLU A 416 -18.43 18.71 -12.83
N VAL A 417 -17.96 17.83 -13.74
CA VAL A 417 -17.75 18.18 -15.15
C VAL A 417 -19.04 18.63 -15.81
N LEU A 418 -20.16 17.94 -15.54
CA LEU A 418 -21.47 18.27 -16.10
C LEU A 418 -21.96 19.70 -15.76
N GLN A 419 -21.54 20.24 -14.61
CA GLN A 419 -21.88 21.61 -14.22
C GLN A 419 -21.26 22.68 -15.13
N TYR A 420 -20.18 22.33 -15.85
CA TYR A 420 -19.40 23.27 -16.68
C TYR A 420 -19.41 22.93 -18.17
N ILE A 421 -19.90 21.75 -18.57
CA ILE A 421 -19.86 21.29 -19.97
C ILE A 421 -20.76 22.14 -20.88
N VAL A 422 -21.97 22.45 -20.38
CA VAL A 422 -22.96 23.33 -21.04
C VAL A 422 -23.72 24.10 -19.96
N ASP A 423 -23.86 25.41 -20.14
CA ASP A 423 -24.62 26.25 -19.21
C ASP A 423 -26.06 25.78 -19.09
N GLY A 424 -26.52 25.52 -17.88
CA GLY A 424 -27.89 25.12 -17.60
C GLY A 424 -28.27 23.72 -18.12
N ILE A 425 -27.31 22.80 -18.21
CA ILE A 425 -27.54 21.42 -18.65
C ILE A 425 -28.72 20.79 -17.92
N LYS A 426 -29.64 20.19 -18.71
CA LYS A 426 -30.78 19.45 -18.18
C LYS A 426 -30.46 17.97 -18.13
N ILE A 427 -30.44 17.40 -16.93
CA ILE A 427 -30.20 15.99 -16.70
C ILE A 427 -31.52 15.31 -16.38
N PRO A 428 -31.98 14.32 -17.18
CA PRO A 428 -33.18 13.53 -16.88
C PRO A 428 -33.10 12.89 -15.48
N LYS A 429 -34.27 12.74 -14.85
CA LYS A 429 -34.36 12.21 -13.48
C LYS A 429 -33.66 10.86 -13.30
N ILE A 430 -33.80 9.97 -14.28
CA ILE A 430 -33.21 8.63 -14.24
C ILE A 430 -31.65 8.68 -14.31
N GLU A 431 -31.10 9.56 -15.16
CA GLU A 431 -29.64 9.74 -15.28
C GLU A 431 -29.04 10.42 -14.04
N ALA A 432 -29.72 11.45 -13.52
CA ALA A 432 -29.34 12.06 -12.25
C ALA A 432 -29.39 11.05 -11.10
N SER A 433 -30.35 10.11 -11.14
CA SER A 433 -30.47 9.04 -10.15
C SER A 433 -29.36 7.99 -10.30
N SER A 434 -28.91 7.68 -11.52
CA SER A 434 -27.80 6.73 -11.75
C SER A 434 -26.46 7.30 -11.27
N LEU A 435 -26.17 8.57 -11.56
CA LEU A 435 -24.98 9.26 -11.02
C LEU A 435 -25.00 9.30 -9.49
N TYR A 436 -26.17 9.61 -8.89
CA TYR A 436 -26.32 9.60 -7.44
C TYR A 436 -26.13 8.20 -6.85
N ALA A 437 -26.58 7.16 -7.54
CA ALA A 437 -26.41 5.77 -7.12
C ALA A 437 -24.94 5.36 -7.09
N GLY A 438 -24.13 5.73 -8.10
CA GLY A 438 -22.70 5.49 -8.10
C GLY A 438 -22.02 6.12 -6.89
N ILE A 439 -22.23 7.42 -6.65
CA ILE A 439 -21.69 8.09 -5.45
C ILE A 439 -22.14 7.37 -4.16
N MET A 440 -23.40 7.00 -4.05
CA MET A 440 -23.96 6.36 -2.86
C MET A 440 -23.32 4.98 -2.58
N ILE A 441 -23.13 4.17 -3.62
CA ILE A 441 -22.57 2.81 -3.49
C ILE A 441 -21.10 2.88 -3.12
N ASP A 442 -20.30 3.66 -3.84
CA ASP A 442 -18.85 3.79 -3.61
C ASP A 442 -18.50 4.40 -2.25
N THR A 443 -19.37 5.25 -1.75
CA THR A 443 -19.18 5.87 -0.42
C THR A 443 -19.84 5.11 0.70
N ASN A 444 -20.36 3.94 0.45
CA ASN A 444 -21.16 3.19 1.43
C ASN A 444 -22.22 4.08 2.12
N ASN A 445 -23.14 4.63 1.32
CA ASN A 445 -24.18 5.57 1.81
C ASN A 445 -23.61 6.86 2.45
N PHE A 446 -22.56 7.43 1.86
CA PHE A 446 -21.90 8.67 2.33
C PHE A 446 -21.17 8.51 3.68
N VAL A 447 -20.79 7.29 4.06
CA VAL A 447 -20.03 7.02 5.28
C VAL A 447 -18.51 7.07 5.01
N ASN A 448 -18.07 6.47 3.88
CA ASN A 448 -16.65 6.30 3.58
C ASN A 448 -16.19 7.26 2.48
N SER A 449 -14.93 7.68 2.53
CA SER A 449 -14.23 8.43 1.47
C SER A 449 -14.95 9.71 1.00
N THR A 450 -15.81 10.31 1.82
CA THR A 450 -16.59 11.49 1.48
C THR A 450 -15.86 12.79 1.83
N GLY A 451 -16.01 13.79 0.95
CA GLY A 451 -15.54 15.15 1.16
C GLY A 451 -16.62 16.18 0.85
N VAL A 452 -16.30 17.45 0.97
CA VAL A 452 -17.24 18.54 0.60
C VAL A 452 -17.72 18.39 -0.85
N ARG A 453 -16.83 17.98 -1.77
CA ARG A 453 -17.13 17.74 -3.19
C ARG A 453 -18.22 16.70 -3.38
N THR A 454 -18.16 15.60 -2.64
CA THR A 454 -19.14 14.51 -2.69
C THR A 454 -20.55 15.03 -2.38
N PHE A 455 -20.67 15.82 -1.29
CA PHE A 455 -21.96 16.43 -0.92
C PHE A 455 -22.41 17.51 -1.90
N GLU A 456 -21.49 18.27 -2.49
CA GLU A 456 -21.83 19.26 -3.54
C GLU A 456 -22.34 18.57 -4.82
N ALA A 457 -21.69 17.48 -5.26
CA ALA A 457 -22.13 16.66 -6.38
C ALA A 457 -23.50 16.04 -6.09
N ALA A 458 -23.69 15.44 -4.92
CA ALA A 458 -24.98 14.89 -4.51
C ALA A 458 -26.09 15.96 -4.46
N ALA A 459 -25.78 17.16 -3.96
CA ALA A 459 -26.72 18.30 -3.94
C ALA A 459 -27.06 18.80 -5.37
N PHE A 460 -26.08 18.82 -6.29
CA PHE A 460 -26.29 19.14 -7.69
C PHE A 460 -27.23 18.12 -8.35
N LEU A 461 -26.97 16.83 -8.18
CA LEU A 461 -27.80 15.75 -8.71
C LEU A 461 -29.23 15.79 -8.13
N ARG A 462 -29.35 16.07 -6.84
CA ARG A 462 -30.67 16.23 -6.21
C ARG A 462 -31.44 17.40 -6.78
N ARG A 463 -30.81 18.54 -7.03
CA ARG A 463 -31.43 19.70 -7.74
C ARG A 463 -31.81 19.35 -9.18
N SER A 464 -31.02 18.49 -9.83
CA SER A 464 -31.32 17.98 -11.19
C SER A 464 -32.45 16.94 -11.22
N GLY A 465 -32.98 16.53 -10.08
CA GLY A 465 -34.15 15.66 -9.97
C GLY A 465 -33.86 14.21 -9.56
N ALA A 466 -32.63 13.88 -9.11
CA ALA A 466 -32.33 12.54 -8.62
C ALA A 466 -33.32 12.06 -7.56
N ASP A 467 -33.79 10.82 -7.69
CA ASP A 467 -34.76 10.19 -6.80
C ASP A 467 -34.06 9.23 -5.84
N ILE A 468 -33.72 9.75 -4.66
CA ILE A 468 -33.04 8.98 -3.62
C ILE A 468 -33.89 7.77 -3.19
N THR A 469 -35.21 7.90 -3.17
CA THR A 469 -36.10 6.80 -2.78
C THR A 469 -36.08 5.69 -3.83
N LEU A 470 -36.05 6.03 -5.11
CA LEU A 470 -35.90 5.06 -6.19
C LEU A 470 -34.55 4.33 -6.04
N VAL A 471 -33.44 5.07 -5.89
CA VAL A 471 -32.10 4.49 -5.73
C VAL A 471 -32.08 3.52 -4.55
N ARG A 472 -32.56 3.93 -3.37
CA ARG A 472 -32.65 3.03 -2.21
C ARG A 472 -33.50 1.78 -2.45
N LYS A 473 -34.55 1.85 -3.26
CA LYS A 473 -35.38 0.70 -3.60
C LYS A 473 -34.67 -0.29 -4.52
N LEU A 474 -33.87 0.20 -5.47
CA LEU A 474 -33.12 -0.61 -6.42
C LEU A 474 -32.05 -1.48 -5.76
N PHE A 475 -31.41 -0.96 -4.72
CA PHE A 475 -30.30 -1.61 -4.03
C PHE A 475 -30.69 -2.18 -2.66
N ARG A 476 -31.94 -2.62 -2.51
CA ARG A 476 -32.38 -3.33 -1.31
C ARG A 476 -32.01 -4.81 -1.44
N ASP A 477 -31.49 -5.36 -0.36
CA ASP A 477 -31.25 -6.79 -0.27
C ASP A 477 -32.57 -7.58 -0.40
N ASP A 478 -32.52 -8.69 -1.08
CA ASP A 478 -33.57 -9.70 -1.00
C ASP A 478 -33.50 -10.44 0.36
N MET A 479 -34.53 -11.23 0.68
CA MET A 479 -34.64 -11.90 1.97
C MET A 479 -33.55 -12.95 2.19
N GLU A 480 -33.06 -13.61 1.14
CA GLU A 480 -32.02 -14.65 1.24
C GLU A 480 -30.66 -14.00 1.52
N SER A 481 -30.31 -12.97 0.76
CA SER A 481 -29.11 -12.16 0.96
C SER A 481 -29.06 -11.52 2.34
N TYR A 482 -30.22 -10.97 2.79
CA TYR A 482 -30.33 -10.39 4.13
C TYR A 482 -30.11 -11.42 5.25
N ARG A 483 -30.70 -12.63 5.10
CA ARG A 483 -30.50 -13.72 6.07
C ARG A 483 -29.06 -14.19 6.11
N ALA A 484 -28.44 -14.43 4.93
CA ALA A 484 -27.05 -14.84 4.84
C ALA A 484 -26.11 -13.81 5.49
N LYS A 485 -26.35 -12.51 5.24
CA LYS A 485 -25.61 -11.43 5.89
C LYS A 485 -25.76 -11.45 7.41
N ALA A 486 -26.98 -11.60 7.92
CA ALA A 486 -27.24 -11.68 9.36
C ALA A 486 -26.58 -12.92 10.00
N GLU A 487 -26.53 -14.05 9.30
CA GLU A 487 -25.84 -15.26 9.73
C GLU A 487 -24.33 -15.04 9.85
N ILE A 488 -23.70 -14.44 8.84
CA ILE A 488 -22.29 -14.04 8.88
C ILE A 488 -22.02 -13.13 10.08
N ILE A 489 -22.81 -12.07 10.26
CA ILE A 489 -22.63 -11.13 11.36
C ILE A 489 -22.78 -11.81 12.71
N SER A 490 -23.74 -12.74 12.85
CA SER A 490 -23.94 -13.49 14.09
C SER A 490 -22.80 -14.46 14.42
N SER A 491 -22.01 -14.87 13.44
CA SER A 491 -20.83 -15.72 13.61
C SER A 491 -19.58 -14.94 14.07
N ALA A 492 -19.67 -13.61 14.16
CA ALA A 492 -18.51 -12.77 14.43
C ALA A 492 -17.96 -12.99 15.84
N GLU A 493 -16.66 -13.22 15.90
CA GLU A 493 -15.88 -13.21 17.14
C GLU A 493 -15.07 -11.91 17.25
N VAL A 494 -14.94 -11.38 18.47
CA VAL A 494 -14.12 -10.21 18.75
C VAL A 494 -12.71 -10.67 19.12
N TYR A 495 -11.74 -10.33 18.28
CA TYR A 495 -10.34 -10.67 18.47
C TYR A 495 -9.53 -9.45 18.94
N ARG A 496 -8.66 -9.64 19.96
CA ARG A 496 -7.83 -8.56 20.56
C ARG A 496 -8.62 -7.31 20.95
N ASN A 497 -9.92 -7.43 21.24
CA ASN A 497 -10.85 -6.34 21.61
C ASN A 497 -10.97 -5.20 20.56
N LYS A 498 -10.45 -5.39 19.35
CA LYS A 498 -10.42 -4.36 18.29
C LYS A 498 -10.86 -4.88 16.92
N PHE A 499 -10.80 -6.19 16.71
CA PHE A 499 -11.04 -6.81 15.41
C PHE A 499 -12.25 -7.71 15.44
N ALA A 500 -13.14 -7.60 14.46
CA ALA A 500 -14.22 -8.55 14.26
C ALA A 500 -13.83 -9.54 13.18
N ILE A 501 -13.89 -10.84 13.46
CA ILE A 501 -13.63 -11.91 12.49
C ILE A 501 -14.90 -12.75 12.37
N ALA A 502 -15.48 -12.82 11.16
CA ALA A 502 -16.70 -13.57 10.90
C ALA A 502 -16.50 -14.57 9.75
N ARG A 503 -17.35 -15.59 9.74
CA ARG A 503 -17.27 -16.71 8.81
C ARG A 503 -18.59 -16.85 8.04
N GLY A 504 -18.50 -16.99 6.72
CA GLY A 504 -19.61 -17.32 5.84
C GLY A 504 -19.37 -18.69 5.19
N VAL A 505 -19.95 -19.73 5.78
CA VAL A 505 -19.84 -21.11 5.31
C VAL A 505 -21.22 -21.57 4.81
N ASP A 506 -21.22 -22.37 3.76
CA ASP A 506 -22.45 -22.95 3.16
C ASP A 506 -23.54 -21.93 2.79
N LEU A 507 -23.13 -20.74 2.36
CA LEU A 507 -24.05 -19.72 1.90
C LEU A 507 -24.66 -20.10 0.55
N HIS A 508 -25.95 -20.40 0.53
CA HIS A 508 -26.69 -20.80 -0.68
C HIS A 508 -27.21 -19.57 -1.44
N ILE A 509 -26.29 -18.68 -1.84
CA ILE A 509 -26.57 -17.42 -2.55
C ILE A 509 -25.67 -17.26 -3.78
N GLU A 510 -26.09 -16.48 -4.76
CA GLU A 510 -25.34 -16.28 -6.01
C GLU A 510 -23.98 -15.61 -5.82
N SER A 511 -23.86 -14.68 -4.86
CA SER A 511 -22.67 -13.85 -4.68
C SER A 511 -22.21 -13.79 -3.21
N PRO A 512 -21.66 -14.87 -2.64
CA PRO A 512 -21.23 -14.91 -1.23
C PRO A 512 -20.18 -13.85 -0.88
N THR A 513 -19.29 -13.52 -1.81
CA THR A 513 -18.21 -12.55 -1.61
C THR A 513 -18.74 -11.11 -1.46
N ILE A 514 -19.80 -10.76 -2.18
CA ILE A 514 -20.46 -9.44 -2.06
C ILE A 514 -21.13 -9.33 -0.68
N ILE A 515 -21.86 -10.36 -0.27
CA ILE A 515 -22.51 -10.39 1.05
C ILE A 515 -21.47 -10.36 2.18
N GLY A 516 -20.33 -11.06 1.99
CA GLY A 516 -19.21 -10.99 2.94
C GLY A 516 -18.64 -9.58 3.08
N ALA A 517 -18.49 -8.85 1.97
CA ALA A 517 -18.04 -7.47 1.99
C ALA A 517 -19.05 -6.51 2.67
N GLN A 518 -20.35 -6.73 2.44
CA GLN A 518 -21.42 -5.97 3.12
C GLN A 518 -21.43 -6.27 4.63
N ALA A 519 -21.30 -7.54 5.02
CA ALA A 519 -21.23 -7.94 6.43
C ALA A 519 -19.98 -7.33 7.12
N ALA A 520 -18.85 -7.26 6.43
CA ALA A 520 -17.66 -6.61 6.94
C ALA A 520 -17.89 -5.11 7.22
N ASN A 521 -18.61 -4.41 6.36
CA ASN A 521 -18.98 -3.02 6.60
C ASN A 521 -19.90 -2.88 7.84
N GLU A 522 -20.93 -3.71 7.96
CA GLU A 522 -21.86 -3.63 9.10
C GLU A 522 -21.18 -3.97 10.45
N LEU A 523 -20.18 -4.86 10.47
CA LEU A 523 -19.41 -5.16 11.67
C LEU A 523 -18.60 -3.96 12.20
N LEU A 524 -18.30 -2.97 11.36
CA LEU A 524 -17.65 -1.72 11.78
C LEU A 524 -18.58 -0.78 12.56
N ASP A 525 -19.90 -0.97 12.49
CA ASP A 525 -20.85 -0.20 13.29
C ASP A 525 -20.82 -0.57 14.78
N ILE A 526 -20.10 -1.63 15.15
CA ILE A 526 -19.89 -2.04 16.54
C ILE A 526 -18.82 -1.15 17.19
N SER A 527 -19.17 -0.43 18.24
CA SER A 527 -18.38 0.65 18.86
C SER A 527 -16.93 0.32 19.25
N ALA A 528 -16.59 -0.94 19.50
CA ALA A 528 -15.24 -1.37 19.87
C ALA A 528 -14.40 -1.83 18.68
N ILE A 529 -15.01 -2.06 17.52
CA ILE A 529 -14.37 -2.65 16.37
C ILE A 529 -13.69 -1.58 15.53
N LYS A 530 -12.39 -1.74 15.28
CA LYS A 530 -11.58 -0.86 14.44
C LYS A 530 -11.35 -1.44 13.03
N ALA A 531 -11.35 -2.76 12.91
CA ALA A 531 -11.33 -3.45 11.63
C ALA A 531 -12.13 -4.75 11.70
N SER A 532 -12.71 -5.13 10.58
CA SER A 532 -13.50 -6.33 10.40
C SER A 532 -12.95 -7.18 9.25
N PHE A 533 -13.01 -8.49 9.45
CA PHE A 533 -12.57 -9.48 8.48
C PHE A 533 -13.66 -10.54 8.33
N VAL A 534 -14.19 -10.67 7.13
CA VAL A 534 -15.20 -11.67 6.83
C VAL A 534 -14.62 -12.65 5.82
N LEU A 535 -14.55 -13.91 6.21
CA LEU A 535 -14.09 -15.01 5.38
C LEU A 535 -15.29 -15.74 4.79
N THR A 536 -15.40 -15.79 3.47
CA THR A 536 -16.51 -16.46 2.76
C THR A 536 -15.97 -17.57 1.87
N GLU A 537 -16.59 -18.75 1.93
CA GLU A 537 -16.28 -19.85 1.05
C GLU A 537 -17.10 -19.75 -0.24
N TYR A 538 -16.40 -19.81 -1.39
CA TYR A 538 -17.03 -19.79 -2.69
C TYR A 538 -16.19 -20.56 -3.73
N ASN A 539 -16.80 -21.49 -4.45
CA ASN A 539 -16.14 -22.32 -5.48
C ASN A 539 -14.85 -23.01 -4.99
N GLY A 540 -14.85 -23.53 -3.75
CA GLY A 540 -13.70 -24.24 -3.16
C GLY A 540 -12.52 -23.34 -2.81
N ARG A 541 -12.75 -22.05 -2.66
CA ARG A 541 -11.78 -21.05 -2.23
C ARG A 541 -12.35 -20.21 -1.10
N ILE A 542 -11.47 -19.64 -0.29
CA ILE A 542 -11.87 -18.72 0.77
C ILE A 542 -11.46 -17.32 0.38
N TYR A 543 -12.43 -16.42 0.36
CA TYR A 543 -12.25 -15.00 0.10
C TYR A 543 -12.33 -14.24 1.42
N VAL A 544 -11.39 -13.34 1.64
CA VAL A 544 -11.37 -12.46 2.81
C VAL A 544 -11.76 -11.06 2.37
N SER A 545 -12.82 -10.52 2.96
CA SER A 545 -13.19 -9.12 2.86
C SER A 545 -12.78 -8.40 4.13
N ALA A 546 -11.85 -7.46 4.01
CA ALA A 546 -11.34 -6.68 5.13
C ALA A 546 -11.81 -5.23 5.03
N ARG A 547 -12.26 -4.66 6.15
CA ARG A 547 -12.69 -3.26 6.27
C ARG A 547 -12.13 -2.63 7.53
N SER A 548 -11.92 -1.31 7.52
CA SER A 548 -11.45 -0.58 8.71
C SER A 548 -11.96 0.86 8.75
N ILE A 549 -11.85 1.46 9.93
CA ILE A 549 -12.09 2.88 10.18
C ILE A 549 -10.75 3.49 10.63
N ASP A 550 -10.27 4.50 9.90
CA ASP A 550 -9.15 5.41 10.14
C ASP A 550 -7.80 4.82 10.60
N GLU A 551 -7.73 4.15 11.75
CA GLU A 551 -6.46 3.84 12.42
C GLU A 551 -5.78 2.55 11.92
N VAL A 552 -6.53 1.62 11.35
CA VAL A 552 -6.04 0.30 10.93
C VAL A 552 -5.92 0.23 9.42
N ASN A 553 -4.73 -0.01 8.92
CA ASN A 553 -4.50 -0.22 7.49
C ASN A 553 -4.71 -1.70 7.13
N VAL A 554 -5.93 -2.06 6.70
CA VAL A 554 -6.23 -3.45 6.30
C VAL A 554 -5.54 -3.87 4.99
N GLN A 555 -5.08 -2.92 4.18
CA GLN A 555 -4.33 -3.24 2.96
C GLN A 555 -3.04 -3.99 3.30
N ILE A 556 -2.27 -3.51 4.27
CA ILE A 556 -1.00 -4.15 4.67
C ILE A 556 -1.25 -5.57 5.21
N ILE A 557 -2.34 -5.77 5.96
CA ILE A 557 -2.73 -7.09 6.46
C ILE A 557 -3.03 -8.03 5.29
N MET A 558 -3.83 -7.57 4.32
CA MET A 558 -4.20 -8.37 3.16
C MET A 558 -3.02 -8.63 2.21
N GLU A 559 -2.10 -7.68 2.05
CA GLU A 559 -0.88 -7.87 1.26
C GLU A 559 0.03 -8.97 1.85
N ARG A 560 0.13 -9.08 3.17
CA ARG A 560 0.84 -10.19 3.84
C ARG A 560 0.17 -11.56 3.61
N LEU A 561 -1.13 -11.56 3.32
CA LEU A 561 -1.89 -12.75 2.94
C LEU A 561 -1.94 -12.98 1.41
N GLY A 562 -1.14 -12.23 0.63
CA GLY A 562 -1.10 -12.34 -0.83
C GLY A 562 -2.25 -11.65 -1.56
N GLY A 563 -2.98 -10.80 -0.87
CA GLY A 563 -4.07 -9.99 -1.41
C GLY A 563 -3.69 -8.54 -1.65
N GLY A 564 -4.67 -7.62 -1.57
CA GLY A 564 -4.44 -6.20 -1.75
C GLY A 564 -5.74 -5.39 -1.69
N GLY A 565 -5.64 -4.11 -2.00
CA GLY A 565 -6.79 -3.18 -2.01
C GLY A 565 -6.39 -1.78 -1.55
N HIS A 566 -7.25 -1.16 -0.75
CA HIS A 566 -7.05 0.17 -0.18
C HIS A 566 -6.90 0.09 1.35
N MET A 567 -6.44 1.19 1.94
CA MET A 567 -6.23 1.30 3.39
C MET A 567 -7.42 0.81 4.22
N ASN A 568 -8.64 1.20 3.82
CA ASN A 568 -9.88 0.93 4.58
C ASN A 568 -10.73 -0.21 3.98
N ALA A 569 -10.39 -0.70 2.78
CA ALA A 569 -11.13 -1.76 2.09
C ALA A 569 -10.17 -2.61 1.25
N SER A 570 -9.97 -3.84 1.65
CA SER A 570 -9.01 -4.76 1.03
C SER A 570 -9.55 -6.18 1.04
N GLY A 571 -8.91 -7.05 0.27
CA GLY A 571 -9.26 -8.44 0.23
C GLY A 571 -8.09 -9.36 -0.04
N ALA A 572 -8.24 -10.62 0.33
CA ALA A 572 -7.30 -11.69 0.01
C ALA A 572 -8.05 -12.97 -0.38
N GLN A 573 -7.33 -13.91 -0.96
CA GLN A 573 -7.90 -15.17 -1.39
C GLN A 573 -6.98 -16.33 -0.99
N PHE A 574 -7.56 -17.35 -0.35
CA PHE A 574 -6.86 -18.59 -0.05
C PHE A 574 -7.31 -19.69 -1.02
N ASN A 575 -6.33 -20.41 -1.57
CA ASN A 575 -6.57 -21.56 -2.43
C ASN A 575 -6.22 -22.83 -1.66
N HIS A 576 -7.08 -23.85 -1.73
CA HIS A 576 -6.83 -25.16 -1.12
C HIS A 576 -6.60 -25.15 0.41
N THR A 577 -7.23 -24.23 1.13
CA THR A 577 -7.14 -24.07 2.59
C THR A 577 -8.54 -24.22 3.18
N ASP A 578 -8.65 -24.78 4.36
CA ASP A 578 -9.93 -24.81 5.06
C ASP A 578 -10.20 -23.50 5.83
N MET A 579 -11.45 -23.32 6.29
CA MET A 579 -11.88 -22.09 6.95
C MET A 579 -11.11 -21.84 8.26
N ASP A 580 -10.82 -22.88 9.03
CA ASP A 580 -10.14 -22.76 10.31
C ASP A 580 -8.66 -22.39 10.12
N GLU A 581 -8.00 -22.98 9.13
CA GLU A 581 -6.62 -22.60 8.76
C GLU A 581 -6.53 -21.17 8.24
N ALA A 582 -7.49 -20.74 7.42
CA ALA A 582 -7.53 -19.37 6.91
C ALA A 582 -7.69 -18.34 8.05
N VAL A 583 -8.58 -18.61 9.00
CA VAL A 583 -8.77 -17.78 10.20
C VAL A 583 -7.51 -17.80 11.08
N ALA A 584 -6.85 -18.94 11.26
CA ALA A 584 -5.62 -19.04 12.04
C ALA A 584 -4.49 -18.23 11.40
N CYS A 585 -4.34 -18.31 10.08
CA CYS A 585 -3.35 -17.54 9.32
C CYS A 585 -3.60 -16.02 9.44
N LEU A 586 -4.86 -15.58 9.32
CA LEU A 586 -5.24 -14.18 9.51
C LEU A 586 -4.90 -13.70 10.93
N LYS A 587 -5.23 -14.48 11.98
CA LYS A 587 -4.92 -14.15 13.37
C LYS A 587 -3.41 -14.06 13.60
N GLN A 588 -2.64 -14.97 13.03
CA GLN A 588 -1.18 -14.94 13.13
C GLN A 588 -0.60 -13.67 12.53
N VAL A 589 -1.04 -13.27 11.33
CA VAL A 589 -0.58 -12.04 10.69
C VAL A 589 -0.93 -10.81 11.53
N ILE A 590 -2.13 -10.75 12.10
CA ILE A 590 -2.54 -9.66 12.99
C ILE A 590 -1.64 -9.61 14.24
N ASP A 591 -1.35 -10.76 14.86
CA ASP A 591 -0.51 -10.83 16.07
C ASP A 591 0.93 -10.41 15.76
N GLU A 592 1.52 -10.88 14.68
CA GLU A 592 2.87 -10.47 14.23
C GLU A 592 2.96 -8.96 14.00
N MET A 593 1.91 -8.35 13.45
CA MET A 593 1.87 -6.90 13.20
C MET A 593 1.68 -6.09 14.48
N ILE A 594 0.91 -6.60 15.45
CA ILE A 594 0.77 -5.96 16.77
C ILE A 594 2.10 -6.02 17.52
N GLU A 595 2.78 -7.17 17.52
CA GLU A 595 4.10 -7.34 18.17
C GLU A 595 5.17 -6.48 17.49
N GLY A 596 5.08 -6.28 16.17
CA GLY A 596 5.96 -5.40 15.41
C GLY A 596 5.67 -3.90 15.57
N GLY A 597 4.54 -3.54 16.20
CA GLY A 597 4.12 -2.14 16.36
C GLY A 597 3.52 -1.51 15.08
N ASP A 598 3.12 -2.33 14.12
CA ASP A 598 2.52 -1.89 12.85
C ASP A 598 0.99 -1.68 12.96
N LEU A 599 0.34 -2.14 14.07
CA LEU A 599 -1.10 -2.06 14.36
C LEU A 599 -1.40 -1.53 15.77
#